data_be352afea90a3719b0e29c35d49f19db
#
_entry.id   be352afea90a3719b0e29c35d49f19db
#
_cell.length_a   1.000
_cell.length_b   1.000
_cell.length_c   1.000
_cell.angle_alpha   90.00
_cell.angle_beta   90.00
_cell.angle_gamma   90.00
#
_symmetry.space_group_name_H-M   'P 1'
#
loop_
_entity.id
_entity.type
_entity.pdbx_description
1 polymer ?
#
loop_
_entity_poly.entity_id
_entity_poly.type
_entity_poly.pdbx_seq_one_letter_code
_entity_poly.pdbx_strand_id
1 'polypeptide(L)'
;CLYNTKISKIWVKDQEMKDKYCSDKHWSSAAKYFVLKAHTFETISSSYIGANNEGTFDFNYLDPKQTKITGVSNKFVANGDFNFNNGKFTYKNVEYAISEIASDAFHVGSTHWYFKNCKLTIPSTVKTIGDRAFYGNSRNSFVSKKEIININFNEGVEDIGKEAFKKCDDLESDKLVLPNSLQHIGNNAFEDIAPLEELDLSALDHVININADPFDKDGCLYNTKISKIWVKDQEM
;
A
#
# COMPACT_ATOMS: atom_id res chain seq x y z
N CYS A 1 -8.69 -3.94 -44.37
CA CYS A 1 -9.38 -5.14 -43.86
C CYS A 1 -10.59 -4.84 -42.96
N LEU A 2 -10.84 -3.60 -42.59
CA LEU A 2 -12.00 -3.20 -41.80
C LEU A 2 -13.06 -2.39 -42.56
N TYR A 3 -13.02 -2.46 -43.88
CA TYR A 3 -13.95 -1.75 -44.75
C TYR A 3 -15.39 -2.26 -44.57
N ASN A 4 -16.33 -1.35 -44.40
CA ASN A 4 -17.76 -1.64 -44.09
C ASN A 4 -18.06 -2.43 -42.81
N THR A 5 -17.15 -2.44 -41.83
CA THR A 5 -17.40 -3.04 -40.53
C THR A 5 -17.97 -2.01 -39.55
N LYS A 6 -18.92 -2.43 -38.70
CA LYS A 6 -19.49 -1.58 -37.64
C LYS A 6 -18.67 -1.71 -36.33
N ILE A 7 -17.34 -1.58 -36.43
CA ILE A 7 -16.49 -1.65 -35.23
C ILE A 7 -16.66 -0.38 -34.42
N SER A 8 -17.03 -0.53 -33.16
CA SER A 8 -17.15 0.57 -32.21
C SER A 8 -15.93 0.70 -31.29
N LYS A 9 -15.22 -0.40 -31.05
CA LYS A 9 -14.05 -0.45 -30.16
C LYS A 9 -13.07 -1.53 -30.62
N ILE A 10 -11.78 -1.21 -30.50
CA ILE A 10 -10.66 -2.16 -30.68
C ILE A 10 -9.89 -2.18 -29.37
N TRP A 11 -9.89 -3.31 -28.70
CA TRP A 11 -9.20 -3.47 -27.43
C TRP A 11 -7.71 -3.74 -27.65
N VAL A 12 -6.87 -2.97 -26.98
CA VAL A 12 -5.42 -3.14 -26.98
C VAL A 12 -4.92 -3.43 -25.55
N LYS A 13 -3.80 -4.11 -25.49
CA LYS A 13 -3.22 -4.65 -24.26
C LYS A 13 -2.87 -3.55 -23.26
N ASP A 14 -2.16 -2.52 -23.69
CA ASP A 14 -1.62 -1.47 -22.86
C ASP A 14 -1.46 -0.15 -23.64
N GLN A 15 -1.02 0.89 -22.95
CA GLN A 15 -0.85 2.22 -23.56
C GLN A 15 0.23 2.21 -24.65
N GLU A 16 1.33 1.48 -24.44
CA GLU A 16 2.41 1.37 -25.43
C GLU A 16 1.90 0.79 -26.75
N MET A 17 1.13 -0.31 -26.68
CA MET A 17 0.49 -0.90 -27.84
C MET A 17 -0.53 0.03 -28.49
N LYS A 18 -1.31 0.77 -27.68
CA LYS A 18 -2.23 1.78 -28.20
C LYS A 18 -1.48 2.84 -28.98
N ASP A 19 -0.43 3.40 -28.44
CA ASP A 19 0.38 4.45 -29.05
C ASP A 19 1.05 3.94 -30.34
N LYS A 20 1.55 2.71 -30.31
CA LYS A 20 2.15 2.04 -31.46
C LYS A 20 1.16 1.90 -32.62
N TYR A 21 -0.05 1.44 -32.35
CA TYR A 21 -1.10 1.35 -33.36
C TYR A 21 -1.58 2.72 -33.84
N CYS A 22 -1.75 3.68 -32.93
CA CYS A 22 -2.18 5.04 -33.29
C CYS A 22 -1.15 5.80 -34.12
N SER A 23 0.13 5.52 -33.95
CA SER A 23 1.23 6.11 -34.72
C SER A 23 1.54 5.38 -36.03
N ASP A 24 1.10 4.13 -36.21
CA ASP A 24 1.30 3.38 -37.43
C ASP A 24 0.46 3.95 -38.56
N LYS A 25 1.10 4.18 -39.74
CA LYS A 25 0.47 4.79 -40.91
C LYS A 25 -0.75 4.03 -41.45
N HIS A 26 -0.82 2.73 -41.19
CA HIS A 26 -1.92 1.88 -41.68
C HIS A 26 -3.09 1.81 -40.67
N TRP A 27 -2.84 2.14 -39.42
CA TRP A 27 -3.82 2.06 -38.34
C TRP A 27 -4.24 3.42 -37.76
N SER A 28 -3.54 4.50 -38.09
CA SER A 28 -3.79 5.85 -37.59
C SER A 28 -5.24 6.33 -37.78
N SER A 29 -5.87 5.96 -38.89
CA SER A 29 -7.28 6.27 -39.16
C SER A 29 -8.25 5.56 -38.19
N ALA A 30 -7.82 4.47 -37.60
CA ALA A 30 -8.58 3.72 -36.58
C ALA A 30 -8.28 4.15 -35.14
N ALA A 31 -7.42 5.15 -34.93
CA ALA A 31 -6.96 5.58 -33.60
C ALA A 31 -8.10 5.85 -32.60
N LYS A 32 -9.21 6.43 -33.07
CA LYS A 32 -10.41 6.71 -32.25
C LYS A 32 -11.12 5.46 -31.71
N TYR A 33 -10.86 4.30 -32.26
CA TYR A 33 -11.47 3.04 -31.84
C TYR A 33 -10.60 2.26 -30.86
N PHE A 34 -9.31 2.60 -30.75
CA PHE A 34 -8.42 1.93 -29.81
C PHE A 34 -8.74 2.35 -28.37
N VAL A 35 -9.14 1.39 -27.59
CA VAL A 35 -9.39 1.54 -26.16
C VAL A 35 -8.49 0.59 -25.40
N LEU A 36 -7.96 1.07 -24.29
CA LEU A 36 -7.29 0.17 -23.37
C LEU A 36 -8.32 -0.88 -22.93
N LYS A 37 -7.91 -2.13 -22.93
CA LYS A 37 -8.71 -3.15 -22.27
C LYS A 37 -8.88 -2.68 -20.84
N ALA A 38 -10.10 -2.35 -20.45
CA ALA A 38 -10.38 -1.99 -19.07
C ALA A 38 -9.74 -3.06 -18.21
N HIS A 39 -8.94 -2.64 -17.23
CA HIS A 39 -8.28 -3.56 -16.31
C HIS A 39 -9.34 -4.47 -15.71
N THR A 40 -9.46 -5.68 -16.20
CA THR A 40 -10.22 -6.70 -15.52
C THR A 40 -9.32 -7.15 -14.39
N PHE A 41 -9.54 -6.54 -13.22
CA PHE A 41 -8.96 -7.06 -12.01
C PHE A 41 -9.55 -8.45 -11.77
N GLU A 42 -8.71 -9.44 -11.69
CA GLU A 42 -9.12 -10.74 -11.19
C GLU A 42 -8.82 -10.73 -9.70
N THR A 43 -9.86 -10.87 -8.89
CA THR A 43 -9.69 -11.06 -7.46
C THR A 43 -9.25 -12.49 -7.23
N ILE A 44 -8.05 -12.68 -6.73
CA ILE A 44 -7.56 -13.98 -6.27
C ILE A 44 -7.63 -14.04 -4.76
N SER A 45 -8.40 -15.00 -4.28
CA SER A 45 -8.29 -15.44 -2.90
C SER A 45 -7.13 -16.41 -2.82
N SER A 46 -6.07 -16.06 -2.10
CA SER A 46 -4.87 -16.87 -2.13
C SER A 46 -4.16 -16.96 -0.79
N SER A 47 -3.64 -18.12 -0.51
CA SER A 47 -2.67 -18.39 0.55
C SER A 47 -1.29 -17.75 0.30
N TYR A 48 -1.13 -16.88 -0.69
CA TYR A 48 0.14 -16.34 -1.14
C TYR A 48 0.69 -15.21 -0.28
N ILE A 49 -0.08 -14.68 0.67
CA ILE A 49 0.41 -13.65 1.62
C ILE A 49 1.30 -14.25 2.72
N GLY A 50 1.50 -15.55 2.73
CA GLY A 50 2.30 -16.28 3.70
C GLY A 50 1.64 -17.59 4.10
N ALA A 51 2.38 -18.49 4.70
CA ALA A 51 1.84 -19.79 5.12
C ALA A 51 0.65 -19.59 6.07
N ASN A 52 -0.49 -20.18 5.71
CA ASN A 52 -1.77 -20.11 6.43
C ASN A 52 -2.52 -18.76 6.39
N ASN A 53 -2.10 -17.83 5.56
CA ASN A 53 -2.81 -16.55 5.37
C ASN A 53 -3.53 -16.54 4.03
N GLU A 54 -4.79 -16.12 4.03
CA GLU A 54 -5.59 -15.95 2.82
C GLU A 54 -5.75 -14.46 2.57
N GLY A 55 -5.33 -13.98 1.42
CA GLY A 55 -5.48 -12.59 1.02
C GLY A 55 -6.21 -12.46 -0.30
N THR A 56 -6.86 -11.33 -0.49
CA THR A 56 -7.51 -10.97 -1.74
C THR A 56 -6.63 -9.98 -2.48
N PHE A 57 -6.27 -10.32 -3.70
CA PHE A 57 -5.50 -9.46 -4.58
C PHE A 57 -6.33 -9.06 -5.78
N ASP A 58 -6.37 -7.76 -6.05
CA ASP A 58 -6.73 -7.28 -7.36
C ASP A 58 -5.44 -7.07 -8.15
N PHE A 59 -5.36 -7.63 -9.33
CA PHE A 59 -4.20 -7.44 -10.18
C PHE A 59 -4.54 -7.18 -11.63
N ASN A 60 -3.63 -6.47 -12.27
CA ASN A 60 -3.71 -6.18 -13.67
C ASN A 60 -2.99 -7.27 -14.46
N TYR A 61 -3.70 -8.01 -15.29
CA TYR A 61 -3.11 -9.02 -16.16
C TYR A 61 -2.04 -8.50 -17.12
N LEU A 62 -2.04 -7.21 -17.36
CA LEU A 62 -1.14 -6.58 -18.32
C LEU A 62 0.20 -6.20 -17.73
N ASP A 63 0.28 -6.08 -16.39
CA ASP A 63 1.49 -5.72 -15.67
C ASP A 63 1.63 -6.52 -14.37
N PRO A 64 2.42 -7.61 -14.40
CA PRO A 64 2.70 -8.40 -13.21
C PRO A 64 3.40 -7.63 -12.08
N LYS A 65 3.93 -6.44 -12.34
CA LYS A 65 4.59 -5.60 -11.35
C LYS A 65 3.63 -4.66 -10.62
N GLN A 66 2.38 -4.58 -11.05
CA GLN A 66 1.36 -3.69 -10.49
C GLN A 66 0.21 -4.50 -9.90
N THR A 67 0.43 -5.04 -8.72
CA THR A 67 -0.58 -5.79 -7.99
C THR A 67 -0.97 -5.05 -6.74
N LYS A 68 -2.27 -5.00 -6.50
CA LYS A 68 -2.88 -4.29 -5.39
C LYS A 68 -3.56 -5.26 -4.45
N ILE A 69 -3.28 -5.16 -3.16
CA ILE A 69 -4.05 -5.86 -2.12
C ILE A 69 -5.27 -5.02 -1.79
N THR A 70 -6.47 -5.55 -2.00
CA THR A 70 -7.74 -4.85 -1.71
C THR A 70 -8.40 -5.27 -0.42
N GLY A 71 -7.95 -6.35 0.18
CA GLY A 71 -8.47 -6.86 1.43
C GLY A 71 -7.99 -8.27 1.69
N VAL A 72 -8.44 -8.82 2.80
CA VAL A 72 -8.11 -10.17 3.24
C VAL A 72 -9.36 -10.90 3.72
N SER A 73 -9.33 -12.22 3.65
CA SER A 73 -10.46 -13.02 4.16
C SER A 73 -10.59 -12.92 5.69
N ASN A 74 -11.79 -13.18 6.21
CA ASN A 74 -12.06 -13.20 7.67
C ASN A 74 -11.33 -14.32 8.42
N LYS A 75 -10.63 -15.20 7.73
CA LYS A 75 -9.74 -16.21 8.33
C LYS A 75 -8.30 -15.75 8.42
N PHE A 76 -7.96 -14.63 7.78
CA PHE A 76 -6.61 -14.10 7.79
C PHE A 76 -6.20 -13.70 9.20
N VAL A 77 -5.05 -14.17 9.64
CA VAL A 77 -4.38 -13.71 10.85
C VAL A 77 -2.89 -13.72 10.60
N ALA A 78 -2.25 -12.55 10.61
CA ALA A 78 -0.81 -12.43 10.65
C ALA A 78 -0.31 -12.50 12.11
N ASN A 79 0.69 -13.31 12.37
CA ASN A 79 1.29 -13.48 13.69
C ASN A 79 2.82 -13.49 13.59
N GLY A 80 3.50 -12.81 14.49
CA GLY A 80 4.95 -12.69 14.46
C GLY A 80 5.44 -11.82 13.29
N ASP A 81 6.55 -12.19 12.66
CA ASP A 81 7.12 -11.46 11.55
C ASP A 81 6.26 -11.64 10.29
N PHE A 82 5.71 -10.55 9.77
CA PHE A 82 4.87 -10.57 8.56
C PHE A 82 5.34 -9.53 7.55
N ASN A 83 5.67 -9.98 6.34
CA ASN A 83 6.27 -9.15 5.29
C ASN A 83 5.64 -9.34 3.90
N PHE A 84 4.39 -9.81 3.82
CA PHE A 84 3.70 -10.05 2.55
C PHE A 84 4.47 -10.98 1.59
N ASN A 85 5.18 -11.98 2.12
CA ASN A 85 6.07 -12.83 1.33
C ASN A 85 7.10 -12.01 0.51
N ASN A 86 7.74 -11.03 1.14
CA ASN A 86 8.63 -10.04 0.51
C ASN A 86 7.99 -9.28 -0.67
N GLY A 87 6.67 -9.14 -0.66
CA GLY A 87 5.92 -8.42 -1.67
C GLY A 87 5.76 -9.15 -2.99
N LYS A 88 5.91 -10.48 -3.01
CA LYS A 88 5.83 -11.28 -4.25
C LYS A 88 4.97 -12.51 -4.10
N PHE A 89 4.32 -12.92 -5.19
CA PHE A 89 3.62 -14.18 -5.29
C PHE A 89 3.60 -14.71 -6.73
N THR A 90 3.33 -16.01 -6.89
CA THR A 90 3.21 -16.65 -8.19
C THR A 90 1.77 -17.06 -8.46
N TYR A 91 1.23 -16.69 -9.60
CA TYR A 91 -0.08 -17.11 -10.07
C TYR A 91 -0.01 -17.53 -11.53
N LYS A 92 -0.53 -18.73 -11.86
CA LYS A 92 -0.48 -19.31 -13.20
C LYS A 92 0.93 -19.28 -13.83
N ASN A 93 1.95 -19.60 -13.03
CA ASN A 93 3.37 -19.60 -13.40
C ASN A 93 3.95 -18.21 -13.76
N VAL A 94 3.30 -17.13 -13.35
CA VAL A 94 3.80 -15.76 -13.50
C VAL A 94 4.08 -15.20 -12.11
N GLU A 95 5.26 -14.62 -11.90
CA GLU A 95 5.57 -13.90 -10.67
C GLU A 95 4.95 -12.50 -10.71
N TYR A 96 4.27 -12.14 -9.64
CA TYR A 96 3.65 -10.83 -9.42
C TYR A 96 4.32 -10.13 -8.25
N ALA A 97 4.45 -8.81 -8.34
CA ALA A 97 4.90 -7.96 -7.25
C ALA A 97 3.73 -7.14 -6.69
N ILE A 98 3.60 -7.09 -5.37
CA ILE A 98 2.62 -6.25 -4.69
C ILE A 98 3.16 -4.82 -4.70
N SER A 99 2.52 -3.94 -5.44
CA SER A 99 2.93 -2.53 -5.58
C SER A 99 2.08 -1.57 -4.76
N GLU A 100 0.88 -2.00 -4.35
CA GLU A 100 -0.05 -1.16 -3.58
C GLU A 100 -0.80 -1.98 -2.54
N ILE A 101 -0.97 -1.40 -1.35
CA ILE A 101 -1.92 -1.83 -0.35
C ILE A 101 -3.08 -0.84 -0.44
N ALA A 102 -4.26 -1.32 -0.84
CA ALA A 102 -5.40 -0.45 -1.12
C ALA A 102 -5.95 0.23 0.13
N SER A 103 -6.76 1.25 -0.09
CA SER A 103 -7.56 1.86 0.97
C SER A 103 -8.42 0.80 1.66
N ASP A 104 -8.49 0.87 2.99
CA ASP A 104 -9.26 -0.04 3.84
C ASP A 104 -8.85 -1.53 3.76
N ALA A 105 -7.74 -1.92 3.12
CA ALA A 105 -7.39 -3.33 2.86
C ALA A 105 -7.29 -4.18 4.13
N PHE A 106 -6.79 -3.62 5.22
CA PHE A 106 -6.68 -4.26 6.55
C PHE A 106 -7.39 -3.44 7.62
N HIS A 107 -8.38 -2.63 7.23
CA HIS A 107 -9.18 -1.88 8.17
C HIS A 107 -10.00 -2.84 9.03
N VAL A 108 -9.79 -2.82 10.33
CA VAL A 108 -10.49 -3.69 11.27
C VAL A 108 -11.87 -3.11 11.55
N GLY A 109 -12.89 -3.73 10.96
CA GLY A 109 -14.25 -3.60 11.47
C GLY A 109 -14.36 -4.33 12.83
N SER A 110 -15.30 -3.96 13.65
CA SER A 110 -15.48 -4.36 15.06
C SER A 110 -15.49 -5.88 15.37
N THR A 111 -15.30 -6.75 14.41
CA THR A 111 -15.52 -8.20 14.55
C THR A 111 -14.36 -9.11 14.11
N HIS A 112 -13.32 -8.60 13.48
CA HIS A 112 -12.22 -9.42 12.96
C HIS A 112 -10.86 -8.82 13.28
N TRP A 113 -9.88 -9.66 13.59
CA TRP A 113 -8.53 -9.30 14.00
C TRP A 113 -7.55 -9.91 13.02
N TYR A 114 -6.94 -9.05 12.22
CA TYR A 114 -6.03 -9.47 11.15
C TYR A 114 -4.60 -9.65 11.64
N PHE A 115 -4.24 -9.02 12.76
CA PHE A 115 -2.88 -9.05 13.30
C PHE A 115 -2.88 -9.53 14.75
N LYS A 116 -1.83 -10.25 15.13
CA LYS A 116 -1.64 -10.72 16.50
C LYS A 116 -0.15 -10.75 16.82
N ASN A 117 0.29 -9.87 17.75
CA ASN A 117 1.71 -9.69 18.08
C ASN A 117 2.55 -9.58 16.79
N CYS A 118 2.09 -8.80 15.83
CA CYS A 118 2.63 -8.76 14.48
C CYS A 118 3.73 -7.70 14.36
N LYS A 119 4.91 -8.11 13.91
CA LYS A 119 5.94 -7.22 13.43
C LYS A 119 5.73 -7.06 11.93
N LEU A 120 5.05 -5.97 11.56
CA LEU A 120 4.71 -5.68 10.18
C LEU A 120 5.91 -5.09 9.44
N THR A 121 6.32 -5.70 8.34
CA THR A 121 7.32 -5.15 7.43
C THR A 121 6.67 -4.87 6.08
N ILE A 122 6.70 -3.61 5.66
CA ILE A 122 6.26 -3.20 4.32
C ILE A 122 7.40 -3.47 3.35
N PRO A 123 7.21 -4.35 2.35
CA PRO A 123 8.27 -4.76 1.44
C PRO A 123 8.60 -3.66 0.43
N SER A 124 9.82 -3.70 -0.11
CA SER A 124 10.34 -2.69 -1.07
C SER A 124 9.57 -2.63 -2.40
N THR A 125 8.76 -3.62 -2.70
CA THR A 125 7.90 -3.61 -3.90
C THR A 125 6.69 -2.69 -3.75
N VAL A 126 6.24 -2.44 -2.50
CA VAL A 126 5.09 -1.57 -2.21
C VAL A 126 5.50 -0.12 -2.36
N LYS A 127 4.80 0.60 -3.24
CA LYS A 127 4.95 2.02 -3.50
C LYS A 127 3.92 2.85 -2.75
N THR A 128 2.70 2.36 -2.65
CA THR A 128 1.58 3.10 -2.09
C THR A 128 0.88 2.30 -1.01
N ILE A 129 0.66 2.95 0.13
CA ILE A 129 -0.22 2.49 1.20
C ILE A 129 -1.44 3.39 1.19
N GLY A 130 -2.60 2.85 0.85
CA GLY A 130 -3.85 3.59 0.69
C GLY A 130 -4.44 4.13 1.99
N ASP A 131 -5.46 4.96 1.86
CA ASP A 131 -6.17 5.55 2.99
C ASP A 131 -6.72 4.47 3.92
N ARG A 132 -6.52 4.62 5.21
CA ARG A 132 -6.98 3.70 6.27
C ARG A 132 -6.59 2.23 6.06
N ALA A 133 -5.51 1.97 5.31
CA ALA A 133 -5.11 0.61 4.96
C ALA A 133 -4.94 -0.31 6.19
N PHE A 134 -4.43 0.21 7.30
CA PHE A 134 -4.23 -0.48 8.59
C PHE A 134 -4.97 0.19 9.75
N TYR A 135 -5.99 1.00 9.46
CA TYR A 135 -6.73 1.75 10.47
C TYR A 135 -7.37 0.85 11.53
N GLY A 136 -7.29 1.27 12.79
CA GLY A 136 -8.03 0.64 13.87
C GLY A 136 -7.48 -0.71 14.33
N ASN A 137 -6.23 -1.02 13.96
CA ASN A 137 -5.52 -2.17 14.51
C ASN A 137 -5.10 -1.88 15.96
N SER A 138 -6.07 -1.57 16.81
CA SER A 138 -5.95 -1.22 18.20
C SER A 138 -6.95 -1.95 19.07
N ARG A 139 -6.67 -1.96 20.37
CA ARG A 139 -7.46 -2.61 21.40
C ARG A 139 -8.96 -2.47 21.24
N ASN A 140 -9.63 -3.58 21.13
CA ASN A 140 -10.92 -3.69 21.80
C ASN A 140 -10.61 -3.97 23.30
N SER A 141 -11.00 -3.06 24.19
CA SER A 141 -10.64 -3.03 25.62
C SER A 141 -11.00 -4.28 26.43
N PHE A 142 -11.58 -5.28 25.82
CA PHE A 142 -12.03 -6.52 26.43
C PHE A 142 -11.14 -7.74 26.20
N VAL A 143 -10.08 -7.62 25.38
CA VAL A 143 -9.18 -8.75 25.11
C VAL A 143 -7.74 -8.27 25.04
N SER A 144 -6.90 -8.77 25.94
CA SER A 144 -5.46 -8.46 26.08
C SER A 144 -4.62 -9.02 24.92
N LYS A 145 -4.94 -8.65 23.68
CA LYS A 145 -4.16 -9.07 22.50
C LYS A 145 -3.61 -7.84 21.82
N LYS A 146 -2.29 -7.77 21.75
CA LYS A 146 -1.57 -6.81 20.95
C LYS A 146 -1.73 -7.19 19.48
N GLU A 147 -1.94 -6.19 18.62
CA GLU A 147 -2.14 -6.38 17.18
C GLU A 147 -0.85 -6.14 16.41
N ILE A 148 -0.62 -4.96 15.89
CA ILE A 148 0.65 -4.58 15.27
C ILE A 148 1.54 -4.02 16.37
N ILE A 149 2.65 -4.71 16.65
CA ILE A 149 3.59 -4.33 17.71
C ILE A 149 4.86 -3.65 17.17
N ASN A 150 5.06 -3.68 15.87
CA ASN A 150 6.16 -2.98 15.20
C ASN A 150 5.80 -2.73 13.73
N ILE A 151 6.25 -1.60 13.20
CA ILE A 151 6.11 -1.23 11.79
C ILE A 151 7.49 -0.93 11.23
N ASN A 152 7.90 -1.72 10.23
CA ASN A 152 9.13 -1.51 9.49
C ASN A 152 8.82 -1.17 8.03
N PHE A 153 9.42 -0.11 7.52
CA PHE A 153 9.36 0.26 6.12
C PHE A 153 10.69 -0.09 5.44
N ASN A 154 10.64 -0.93 4.42
CA ASN A 154 11.75 -1.07 3.50
C ASN A 154 11.75 0.10 2.50
N GLU A 155 12.90 0.39 1.92
CA GLU A 155 13.01 1.35 0.82
C GLU A 155 12.08 0.94 -0.33
N GLY A 156 11.29 1.91 -0.84
CA GLY A 156 10.33 1.67 -1.90
C GLY A 156 8.99 2.34 -1.69
N VAL A 157 8.56 2.53 -0.44
CA VAL A 157 7.30 3.24 -0.13
C VAL A 157 7.47 4.72 -0.46
N GLU A 158 6.59 5.22 -1.32
CA GLU A 158 6.57 6.61 -1.81
C GLU A 158 5.41 7.40 -1.20
N ASP A 159 4.25 6.74 -0.99
CA ASP A 159 3.04 7.38 -0.51
C ASP A 159 2.41 6.60 0.66
N ILE A 160 2.09 7.31 1.74
CA ILE A 160 1.28 6.83 2.86
C ILE A 160 0.00 7.67 2.90
N GLY A 161 -1.14 7.00 2.71
CA GLY A 161 -2.45 7.63 2.62
C GLY A 161 -2.99 8.18 3.95
N LYS A 162 -4.13 8.87 3.84
CA LYS A 162 -4.85 9.43 4.99
C LYS A 162 -5.23 8.33 5.98
N GLU A 163 -4.96 8.58 7.27
CA GLU A 163 -5.34 7.66 8.37
C GLU A 163 -4.78 6.24 8.22
N ALA A 164 -3.72 6.02 7.41
CA ALA A 164 -3.25 4.69 7.02
C ALA A 164 -2.91 3.79 8.23
N PHE A 165 -2.31 4.33 9.28
CA PHE A 165 -1.94 3.63 10.52
C PHE A 165 -2.60 4.25 11.76
N LYS A 166 -3.67 5.03 11.55
CA LYS A 166 -4.38 5.65 12.66
C LYS A 166 -4.88 4.61 13.65
N LYS A 167 -4.65 4.84 14.95
CA LYS A 167 -4.98 3.94 16.04
C LYS A 167 -4.26 2.58 16.00
N CYS A 168 -3.04 2.54 15.49
CA CYS A 168 -2.12 1.43 15.74
C CYS A 168 -1.40 1.67 17.07
N ASP A 169 -2.10 1.49 18.20
CA ASP A 169 -1.65 1.92 19.53
C ASP A 169 -1.01 0.80 20.39
N ASP A 170 -0.71 -0.34 19.79
CA ASP A 170 -0.09 -1.49 20.44
C ASP A 170 1.43 -1.62 20.18
N LEU A 171 2.08 -0.61 19.58
CA LEU A 171 3.51 -0.67 19.29
C LEU A 171 4.34 -0.92 20.55
N GLU A 172 5.37 -1.75 20.39
CA GLU A 172 6.40 -1.99 21.42
C GLU A 172 7.62 -1.08 21.21
N SER A 173 7.77 -0.49 20.01
CA SER A 173 8.80 0.47 19.70
C SER A 173 8.31 1.90 19.93
N ASP A 174 9.09 2.68 20.63
CA ASP A 174 8.90 4.12 20.78
C ASP A 174 9.41 4.94 19.60
N LYS A 175 10.06 4.27 18.64
CA LYS A 175 10.72 4.90 17.48
C LYS A 175 10.14 4.37 16.16
N LEU A 176 9.80 5.31 15.28
CA LEU A 176 9.42 5.05 13.88
C LEU A 176 10.51 5.56 12.94
N VAL A 177 10.98 4.69 12.04
CA VAL A 177 11.97 5.04 11.01
C VAL A 177 11.26 5.11 9.66
N LEU A 178 11.39 6.24 8.95
CA LEU A 178 10.81 6.42 7.62
C LEU A 178 11.87 6.20 6.52
N PRO A 179 11.51 5.55 5.40
CA PRO A 179 12.45 5.25 4.32
C PRO A 179 12.75 6.49 3.47
N ASN A 180 13.94 6.56 2.86
CA ASN A 180 14.32 7.67 1.98
C ASN A 180 13.43 7.79 0.72
N SER A 181 12.80 6.71 0.31
CA SER A 181 11.87 6.72 -0.83
C SER A 181 10.57 7.49 -0.59
N LEU A 182 10.23 7.81 0.68
CA LEU A 182 8.93 8.38 1.05
C LEU A 182 8.80 9.84 0.60
N GLN A 183 7.77 10.13 -0.20
CA GLN A 183 7.52 11.45 -0.79
C GLN A 183 6.33 12.16 -0.11
N HIS A 184 5.33 11.41 0.31
CA HIS A 184 4.09 11.98 0.83
C HIS A 184 3.52 11.19 2.00
N ILE A 185 2.98 11.94 3.00
CA ILE A 185 2.20 11.39 4.12
C ILE A 185 0.87 12.15 4.21
N GLY A 186 -0.23 11.40 4.16
CA GLY A 186 -1.59 11.94 4.26
C GLY A 186 -1.98 12.37 5.67
N ASN A 187 -3.08 13.12 5.77
CA ASN A 187 -3.61 13.62 7.02
C ASN A 187 -3.88 12.47 8.00
N ASN A 188 -3.53 12.67 9.27
CA ASN A 188 -3.79 11.73 10.35
C ASN A 188 -3.19 10.32 10.13
N ALA A 189 -2.21 10.17 9.23
CA ALA A 189 -1.66 8.85 8.85
C ALA A 189 -1.18 8.03 10.05
N PHE A 190 -0.64 8.68 11.07
CA PHE A 190 -0.15 8.09 12.31
C PHE A 190 -0.86 8.65 13.56
N GLU A 191 -2.08 9.16 13.41
CA GLU A 191 -2.86 9.67 14.54
C GLU A 191 -3.14 8.56 15.56
N ASP A 192 -3.03 8.89 16.83
CA ASP A 192 -3.23 7.95 17.95
C ASP A 192 -2.32 6.72 17.89
N ILE A 193 -1.16 6.81 17.25
CA ILE A 193 -0.15 5.75 17.27
C ILE A 193 0.65 5.86 18.59
N ALA A 194 0.73 4.79 19.33
CA ALA A 194 1.39 4.80 20.64
C ALA A 194 2.21 3.50 20.86
N PRO A 195 3.30 3.57 21.63
CA PRO A 195 3.86 4.68 22.41
C PRO A 195 4.89 5.55 21.66
N LEU A 196 4.65 5.90 20.41
CA LEU A 196 5.62 6.59 19.55
C LEU A 196 6.14 7.90 20.17
N GLU A 197 7.42 7.95 20.50
CA GLU A 197 8.11 9.11 21.08
C GLU A 197 9.20 9.69 20.18
N GLU A 198 9.75 8.88 19.26
CA GLU A 198 10.81 9.28 18.34
C GLU A 198 10.40 9.04 16.88
N LEU A 199 10.65 10.03 16.03
CA LEU A 199 10.53 9.93 14.58
C LEU A 199 11.92 10.04 13.95
N ASP A 200 12.30 9.06 13.15
CA ASP A 200 13.60 9.06 12.48
C ASP A 200 13.45 9.36 10.98
N LEU A 201 13.91 10.55 10.60
CA LEU A 201 13.96 11.05 9.24
C LEU A 201 15.42 11.11 8.73
N SER A 202 16.38 10.52 9.46
CA SER A 202 17.81 10.65 9.14
C SER A 202 18.20 9.97 7.81
N ALA A 203 17.38 9.07 7.31
CA ALA A 203 17.56 8.45 5.99
C ALA A 203 17.20 9.40 4.83
N LEU A 204 16.36 10.41 5.08
CA LEU A 204 15.80 11.28 4.05
C LEU A 204 16.85 12.29 3.54
N ASP A 205 16.90 12.47 2.21
CA ASP A 205 17.68 13.50 1.53
C ASP A 205 16.81 14.62 0.94
N HIS A 206 15.51 14.59 1.23
CA HIS A 206 14.49 15.54 0.78
C HIS A 206 13.45 15.79 1.86
N VAL A 207 12.57 16.76 1.65
CA VAL A 207 11.45 17.08 2.53
C VAL A 207 10.21 16.31 2.08
N ILE A 208 9.59 15.59 3.03
CA ILE A 208 8.34 14.87 2.77
C ILE A 208 7.21 15.90 2.61
N ASN A 209 6.35 15.68 1.62
CA ASN A 209 5.15 16.49 1.42
C ASN A 209 4.06 16.06 2.42
N ILE A 210 3.55 17.02 3.19
CA ILE A 210 2.45 16.86 4.13
C ILE A 210 1.44 17.98 3.91
N ASN A 211 0.15 17.71 4.15
CA ASN A 211 -0.91 18.66 3.81
C ASN A 211 -1.22 19.69 4.91
N ALA A 212 -0.75 19.45 6.13
CA ALA A 212 -1.01 20.30 7.31
C ALA A 212 0.19 20.28 8.25
N ASP A 213 0.22 21.14 9.27
CA ASP A 213 1.19 21.01 10.36
C ASP A 213 1.12 19.59 10.95
N PRO A 214 2.26 18.89 11.08
CA PRO A 214 2.25 17.47 11.44
C PRO A 214 1.56 17.17 12.78
N PHE A 215 1.48 18.12 13.70
CA PHE A 215 0.91 17.95 15.05
C PHE A 215 -0.48 18.56 15.22
N ASP A 216 -0.99 19.31 14.23
CA ASP A 216 -2.37 19.82 14.25
C ASP A 216 -3.39 18.69 14.08
N LYS A 217 -4.67 18.98 14.35
CA LYS A 217 -5.77 18.00 14.28
C LYS A 217 -5.92 17.26 12.93
N ASP A 218 -5.43 17.86 11.84
CA ASP A 218 -5.39 17.27 10.50
C ASP A 218 -3.97 16.83 10.11
N GLY A 219 -3.00 16.96 11.02
CA GLY A 219 -1.61 16.62 10.80
C GLY A 219 -1.34 15.11 10.84
N CYS A 220 -0.31 14.66 10.14
CA CYS A 220 -0.01 13.24 10.03
C CYS A 220 0.40 12.57 11.36
N LEU A 221 0.84 13.35 12.35
CA LEU A 221 1.31 12.92 13.68
C LEU A 221 0.38 13.40 14.80
N TYR A 222 -0.87 13.75 14.49
CA TYR A 222 -1.80 14.26 15.49
C TYR A 222 -1.96 13.28 16.67
N ASN A 223 -2.03 13.83 17.87
CA ASN A 223 -2.17 13.07 19.11
C ASN A 223 -1.11 11.98 19.33
N THR A 224 0.12 12.20 18.84
CA THR A 224 1.29 11.39 19.15
C THR A 224 2.06 11.98 20.33
N LYS A 225 2.96 11.19 20.93
CA LYS A 225 3.85 11.64 22.00
C LYS A 225 5.27 11.95 21.52
N ILE A 226 5.43 12.21 20.21
CA ILE A 226 6.76 12.49 19.66
C ILE A 226 7.37 13.70 20.36
N SER A 227 8.50 13.46 20.97
CA SER A 227 9.33 14.46 21.66
C SER A 227 10.67 14.67 20.96
N LYS A 228 11.00 13.80 19.99
CA LYS A 228 12.30 13.81 19.33
C LYS A 228 12.18 13.43 17.86
N ILE A 229 12.76 14.26 17.01
CA ILE A 229 12.85 14.00 15.56
C ILE A 229 14.33 13.96 15.17
N TRP A 230 14.74 12.83 14.62
CA TRP A 230 16.08 12.67 14.06
C TRP A 230 16.09 13.10 12.61
N VAL A 231 17.05 13.92 12.25
CA VAL A 231 17.28 14.37 10.88
C VAL A 231 18.72 14.06 10.48
N LYS A 232 18.97 13.99 9.18
CA LYS A 232 20.32 13.84 8.66
C LYS A 232 21.17 15.07 9.06
N ASP A 233 22.38 14.83 9.55
CA ASP A 233 23.33 15.90 9.81
C ASP A 233 23.58 16.69 8.51
N GLN A 234 23.41 18.01 8.57
CA GLN A 234 23.90 18.87 7.50
C GLN A 234 25.42 18.98 7.67
N GLU A 235 26.17 18.45 6.74
CA GLU A 235 27.58 18.80 6.62
C GLU A 235 27.66 20.32 6.41
N MET A 236 28.30 21.02 7.37
CA MET A 236 28.57 22.46 7.29
C MET A 236 29.66 22.74 6.26
#